data_7348a0d248ce416bd39dcd831b888653
#
_entry.id   7348a0d248ce416bd39dcd831b888653
#
_cell.length_a   1.000
_cell.length_b   1.000
_cell.length_c   1.000
_cell.angle_alpha   90.00
_cell.angle_beta   90.00
_cell.angle_gamma   90.00
#
_symmetry.space_group_name_H-M   'P 1'
#
loop_
_entity.id
_entity.type
_entity.pdbx_description
1 polymer ?
#
loop_
_entity_poly.entity_id
_entity_poly.type
_entity_poly.pdbx_seq_one_letter_code
_entity_poly.pdbx_strand_id
1 'polypeptide(L)'
;MYNIGNLGSFETIPETAAAIYEKNLKKMQELYERGWNINEKISLGKYSNVTPLEIAVITNNTAPLRWLLENSVSLDIGNFTIIEQAAQHCNEKIVSLLLTHGALDLLPEKKYPDIFIRISYGNKFENIPVFEKLGITVRKYGGRALRSAASDGNMKETKMWVEMGADLNYHEPDMVFPYASTPIIEAVRSDHAEITEYLIKQGSDITITDKYGDRPYSLASRNKNIELMEYLKSMEPSEWHDEQEKLRLLKGYKLPADMLEYLKKDPKEIQFSEKEYYPKYIRFYKFMDLQEIKWKRKKLLSLVEEVENYEIFIVWSPAEKAVCYIDSEHEIFAKVCTWEEFISNPEKYINNIIDGEYDD
;
A
#
# COMPACT_ATOMS: atom_id res chain seq x y z
N MET A 1 24.94 14.74 22.52
CA MET A 1 23.65 14.45 21.84
C MET A 1 23.69 13.00 21.34
N TYR A 2 22.72 12.21 21.69
CA TYR A 2 22.61 10.78 21.34
C TYR A 2 21.62 10.63 20.17
N ASN A 3 22.07 10.16 19.02
CA ASN A 3 21.22 9.89 17.86
C ASN A 3 20.88 8.40 17.82
N ILE A 4 19.63 8.06 18.09
CA ILE A 4 19.13 6.67 18.12
C ILE A 4 18.21 6.44 16.90
N GLY A 5 18.80 6.55 15.71
CA GLY A 5 18.13 6.28 14.43
C GLY A 5 16.76 6.95 14.30
N ASN A 6 15.75 6.17 13.94
CA ASN A 6 14.37 6.66 13.77
C ASN A 6 13.66 7.07 15.06
N LEU A 7 14.24 6.82 16.23
CA LEU A 7 13.70 7.29 17.52
C LEU A 7 14.02 8.75 17.81
N GLY A 8 15.01 9.33 17.10
CA GLY A 8 15.36 10.73 17.20
C GLY A 8 16.70 10.98 17.92
N SER A 9 16.93 12.27 18.24
CA SER A 9 18.13 12.74 18.92
C SER A 9 17.78 13.26 20.31
N PHE A 10 18.57 12.87 21.31
CA PHE A 10 18.35 13.16 22.71
C PHE A 10 19.58 13.84 23.31
N GLU A 11 19.39 14.91 24.07
CA GLU A 11 20.51 15.56 24.81
C GLU A 11 21.04 14.67 25.93
N THR A 12 20.10 14.04 26.63
CA THR A 12 20.40 13.10 27.71
C THR A 12 19.55 11.84 27.55
N ILE A 13 20.10 10.71 27.95
CA ILE A 13 19.40 9.42 28.00
C ILE A 13 19.76 8.71 29.30
N PRO A 14 18.93 7.74 29.78
CA PRO A 14 19.26 6.95 30.97
C PRO A 14 20.62 6.24 30.86
N GLU A 15 21.27 6.03 32.00
CA GLU A 15 22.62 5.43 32.09
C GLU A 15 22.68 4.05 31.39
N THR A 16 21.63 3.26 31.48
CA THR A 16 21.50 1.96 30.81
C THR A 16 21.50 2.11 29.28
N ALA A 17 20.76 3.07 28.73
CA ALA A 17 20.76 3.36 27.31
C ALA A 17 22.09 3.93 26.82
N ALA A 18 22.72 4.82 27.61
CA ALA A 18 24.01 5.38 27.30
C ALA A 18 25.11 4.30 27.24
N ALA A 19 25.10 3.35 28.16
CA ALA A 19 26.08 2.25 28.19
C ALA A 19 25.98 1.38 26.90
N ILE A 20 24.77 1.14 26.39
CA ILE A 20 24.55 0.41 25.14
C ILE A 20 25.03 1.24 23.93
N TYR A 21 24.63 2.51 23.86
CA TYR A 21 24.97 3.41 22.77
C TYR A 21 26.48 3.62 22.65
N GLU A 22 27.14 3.83 23.77
CA GLU A 22 28.61 4.06 23.89
C GLU A 22 29.42 2.77 23.82
N LYS A 23 28.78 1.61 23.70
CA LYS A 23 29.41 0.27 23.66
C LYS A 23 30.22 -0.03 24.92
N ASN A 24 29.81 0.51 26.05
CA ASN A 24 30.54 0.36 27.34
C ASN A 24 30.08 -0.94 28.04
N LEU A 25 30.67 -2.06 27.62
CA LEU A 25 30.31 -3.39 28.15
C LEU A 25 30.60 -3.50 29.65
N LYS A 26 31.66 -2.85 30.15
CA LYS A 26 31.99 -2.82 31.59
C LYS A 26 30.86 -2.17 32.37
N LYS A 27 30.36 -1.04 31.88
CA LYS A 27 29.21 -0.34 32.50
C LYS A 27 27.92 -1.16 32.43
N MET A 28 27.67 -1.81 31.30
CA MET A 28 26.55 -2.73 31.18
C MET A 28 26.59 -3.84 32.21
N GLN A 29 27.75 -4.45 32.40
CA GLN A 29 27.98 -5.49 33.41
C GLN A 29 27.76 -4.98 34.84
N GLU A 30 28.32 -3.81 35.19
CA GLU A 30 28.12 -3.17 36.49
C GLU A 30 26.64 -2.88 36.79
N LEU A 31 25.88 -2.40 35.79
CA LEU A 31 24.48 -2.11 35.96
C LEU A 31 23.64 -3.41 36.12
N TYR A 32 24.01 -4.44 35.37
CA TYR A 32 23.36 -5.75 35.44
C TYR A 32 23.55 -6.38 36.83
N GLU A 33 24.79 -6.35 37.36
CA GLU A 33 25.10 -6.83 38.72
C GLU A 33 24.37 -6.04 39.81
N ARG A 34 24.02 -4.78 39.55
CA ARG A 34 23.20 -3.94 40.44
C ARG A 34 21.69 -4.17 40.27
N GLY A 35 21.28 -5.15 39.45
CA GLY A 35 19.89 -5.53 39.28
C GLY A 35 19.17 -4.87 38.08
N TRP A 36 19.93 -4.32 37.11
CA TRP A 36 19.27 -3.85 35.88
C TRP A 36 18.58 -5.01 35.15
N ASN A 37 17.28 -4.87 34.92
CA ASN A 37 16.51 -5.81 34.11
C ASN A 37 16.69 -5.49 32.61
N ILE A 38 17.44 -6.33 31.89
CA ILE A 38 17.75 -6.16 30.47
C ILE A 38 16.54 -6.38 29.54
N ASN A 39 15.40 -6.82 30.09
CA ASN A 39 14.15 -6.99 29.34
C ASN A 39 13.16 -5.85 29.58
N GLU A 40 13.46 -4.94 30.49
CA GLU A 40 12.60 -3.80 30.79
C GLU A 40 12.80 -2.67 29.79
N LYS A 41 11.71 -2.02 29.39
CA LYS A 41 11.78 -0.87 28.48
C LYS A 41 12.40 0.33 29.16
N ILE A 42 13.30 0.99 28.45
CA ILE A 42 13.99 2.22 28.84
C ILE A 42 13.23 3.39 28.23
N SER A 43 12.84 4.36 29.04
CA SER A 43 12.23 5.60 28.55
C SER A 43 13.33 6.56 28.09
N LEU A 44 13.38 6.86 26.80
CA LEU A 44 14.28 7.85 26.21
C LEU A 44 13.66 9.25 26.16
N GLY A 45 12.33 9.33 26.34
CA GLY A 45 11.55 10.56 26.32
C GLY A 45 10.05 10.28 26.47
N LYS A 46 9.23 11.32 26.44
CA LYS A 46 7.79 11.22 26.68
C LYS A 46 7.07 10.14 25.87
N TYR A 47 7.52 9.89 24.65
CA TYR A 47 6.86 8.98 23.69
C TYR A 47 7.75 7.84 23.20
N SER A 48 8.96 7.68 23.74
CA SER A 48 9.95 6.74 23.25
C SER A 48 10.37 5.77 24.37
N ASN A 49 9.69 4.62 24.41
CA ASN A 49 10.01 3.53 25.33
C ASN A 49 10.49 2.32 24.52
N VAL A 50 11.74 1.92 24.69
CA VAL A 50 12.42 0.89 23.90
C VAL A 50 13.17 -0.09 24.79
N THR A 51 13.28 -1.33 24.35
CA THR A 51 14.09 -2.34 25.05
C THR A 51 15.59 -2.10 24.85
N PRO A 52 16.44 -2.57 25.75
CA PRO A 52 17.90 -2.60 25.55
C PRO A 52 18.32 -3.23 24.22
N LEU A 53 17.63 -4.30 23.81
CA LEU A 53 17.86 -5.00 22.56
C LEU A 53 17.56 -4.11 21.34
N GLU A 54 16.45 -3.37 21.35
CA GLU A 54 16.12 -2.42 20.28
C GLU A 54 17.17 -1.32 20.14
N ILE A 55 17.67 -0.76 21.24
CA ILE A 55 18.75 0.24 21.18
C ILE A 55 19.97 -0.33 20.48
N ALA A 56 20.41 -1.53 20.87
CA ALA A 56 21.59 -2.18 20.27
C ALA A 56 21.40 -2.44 18.76
N VAL A 57 20.19 -2.83 18.35
CA VAL A 57 19.82 -3.09 16.94
C VAL A 57 19.75 -1.79 16.17
N ILE A 58 18.95 -0.81 16.61
CA ILE A 58 18.76 0.46 15.89
C ILE A 58 20.06 1.23 15.73
N THR A 59 20.95 1.15 16.72
CA THR A 59 22.28 1.78 16.67
C THR A 59 23.34 0.93 15.95
N ASN A 60 22.97 -0.26 15.46
CA ASN A 60 23.87 -1.20 14.77
C ASN A 60 25.11 -1.56 15.62
N ASN A 61 24.92 -1.77 16.91
CA ASN A 61 25.98 -2.01 17.88
C ASN A 61 26.20 -3.50 18.18
N THR A 62 27.16 -4.13 17.51
CA THR A 62 27.40 -5.58 17.60
C THR A 62 27.85 -6.04 19.00
N ALA A 63 28.73 -5.29 19.69
CA ALA A 63 29.25 -5.72 20.98
C ALA A 63 28.21 -5.70 22.12
N PRO A 64 27.43 -4.62 22.32
CA PRO A 64 26.29 -4.64 23.24
C PRO A 64 25.25 -5.69 22.88
N LEU A 65 24.92 -5.86 21.59
CA LEU A 65 23.99 -6.90 21.16
C LEU A 65 24.46 -8.29 21.58
N ARG A 66 25.71 -8.64 21.30
CA ARG A 66 26.28 -9.93 21.70
C ARG A 66 26.18 -10.14 23.19
N TRP A 67 26.59 -9.13 23.98
CA TRP A 67 26.50 -9.19 25.43
C TRP A 67 25.07 -9.43 25.92
N LEU A 68 24.08 -8.73 25.35
CA LEU A 68 22.65 -8.92 25.67
C LEU A 68 22.20 -10.35 25.37
N LEU A 69 22.56 -10.90 24.21
CA LEU A 69 22.22 -12.26 23.81
C LEU A 69 22.86 -13.32 24.72
N GLU A 70 24.13 -13.12 25.10
CA GLU A 70 24.85 -13.99 26.05
C GLU A 70 24.23 -13.98 27.45
N ASN A 71 23.56 -12.88 27.84
CA ASN A 71 22.81 -12.76 29.09
C ASN A 71 21.32 -13.09 28.94
N SER A 72 20.92 -13.80 27.87
CA SER A 72 19.57 -14.32 27.65
C SER A 72 18.48 -13.24 27.59
N VAL A 73 18.77 -12.11 26.90
CA VAL A 73 17.76 -11.09 26.64
C VAL A 73 16.61 -11.67 25.81
N SER A 74 15.37 -11.25 26.10
CA SER A 74 14.20 -11.62 25.29
C SER A 74 14.30 -11.03 23.90
N LEU A 75 14.06 -11.85 22.88
CA LEU A 75 13.94 -11.40 21.48
C LEU A 75 12.55 -10.84 21.16
N ASP A 76 11.55 -11.06 22.02
CA ASP A 76 10.23 -10.48 21.90
C ASP A 76 10.27 -9.03 22.42
N ILE A 77 10.07 -8.09 21.52
CA ILE A 77 10.07 -6.65 21.80
C ILE A 77 8.66 -6.03 21.68
N GLY A 78 7.65 -6.85 21.37
CA GLY A 78 6.24 -6.42 21.27
C GLY A 78 5.77 -6.14 19.84
N ASN A 79 5.57 -4.88 19.45
CA ASN A 79 4.83 -4.52 18.22
C ASN A 79 5.48 -4.95 16.90
N PHE A 80 6.82 -4.92 16.82
CA PHE A 80 7.61 -5.39 15.66
C PHE A 80 8.51 -6.53 16.10
N THR A 81 8.87 -7.40 15.17
CA THR A 81 9.89 -8.40 15.49
C THR A 81 11.28 -7.78 15.41
N ILE A 82 12.19 -8.25 16.25
CA ILE A 82 13.57 -7.73 16.27
C ILE A 82 14.28 -7.97 14.93
N ILE A 83 13.88 -9.02 14.18
CA ILE A 83 14.47 -9.32 12.88
C ILE A 83 14.04 -8.32 11.79
N GLU A 84 12.80 -7.81 11.84
CA GLU A 84 12.35 -6.73 10.95
C GLU A 84 13.13 -5.44 11.21
N GLN A 85 13.36 -5.10 12.48
CA GLN A 85 14.19 -3.94 12.84
C GLN A 85 15.65 -4.13 12.41
N ALA A 86 16.20 -5.31 12.60
CA ALA A 86 17.57 -5.61 12.18
C ALA A 86 17.73 -5.55 10.66
N ALA A 87 16.74 -6.04 9.90
CA ALA A 87 16.73 -5.96 8.45
C ALA A 87 16.82 -4.50 7.95
N GLN A 88 16.21 -3.56 8.68
CA GLN A 88 16.19 -2.14 8.35
C GLN A 88 17.46 -1.39 8.80
N HIS A 89 17.99 -1.70 9.97
CA HIS A 89 19.01 -0.86 10.63
C HIS A 89 20.41 -1.47 10.64
N CYS A 90 20.52 -2.80 10.55
CA CYS A 90 21.74 -3.50 10.80
C CYS A 90 22.46 -4.00 9.54
N ASN A 91 23.75 -4.28 9.69
CA ASN A 91 24.53 -5.02 8.71
C ASN A 91 24.29 -6.54 8.81
N GLU A 92 24.76 -7.29 7.82
CA GLU A 92 24.59 -8.74 7.73
C GLU A 92 25.11 -9.53 8.97
N LYS A 93 26.13 -9.01 9.68
CA LYS A 93 26.69 -9.68 10.86
C LYS A 93 25.71 -9.71 12.02
N ILE A 94 25.01 -8.60 12.25
CA ILE A 94 24.00 -8.48 13.30
C ILE A 94 22.75 -9.29 12.92
N VAL A 95 22.30 -9.17 11.68
CA VAL A 95 21.18 -9.98 11.17
C VAL A 95 21.47 -11.46 11.36
N SER A 96 22.64 -11.93 10.92
CA SER A 96 23.06 -13.34 11.09
C SER A 96 23.13 -13.77 12.55
N LEU A 97 23.63 -12.90 13.44
CA LEU A 97 23.71 -13.19 14.87
C LEU A 97 22.31 -13.37 15.49
N LEU A 98 21.36 -12.51 15.17
CA LEU A 98 19.99 -12.63 15.64
C LEU A 98 19.29 -13.89 15.09
N LEU A 99 19.52 -14.21 13.82
CA LEU A 99 19.00 -15.43 13.21
C LEU A 99 19.52 -16.70 13.89
N THR A 100 20.80 -16.75 14.28
CA THR A 100 21.37 -17.89 15.01
C THR A 100 20.80 -18.04 16.43
N HIS A 101 20.16 -16.99 16.98
CA HIS A 101 19.49 -17.02 18.27
C HIS A 101 17.97 -17.19 18.16
N GLY A 102 17.45 -17.56 16.97
CA GLY A 102 16.02 -17.87 16.79
C GLY A 102 15.12 -16.65 16.56
N ALA A 103 15.66 -15.50 16.19
CA ALA A 103 14.85 -14.30 15.96
C ALA A 103 13.82 -14.46 14.83
N LEU A 104 14.07 -15.36 13.87
CA LEU A 104 13.14 -15.64 12.78
C LEU A 104 11.88 -16.37 13.25
N ASP A 105 11.97 -17.17 14.31
CA ASP A 105 10.86 -17.97 14.84
C ASP A 105 9.71 -17.09 15.36
N LEU A 106 10.02 -15.84 15.66
CA LEU A 106 9.05 -14.83 16.10
C LEU A 106 8.33 -14.11 14.94
N LEU A 107 8.79 -14.29 13.70
CA LEU A 107 8.20 -13.68 12.51
C LEU A 107 7.34 -14.70 11.75
N PRO A 108 6.00 -14.58 11.75
CA PRO A 108 5.16 -15.48 10.97
C PRO A 108 5.41 -15.35 9.46
N GLU A 109 5.33 -16.45 8.71
CA GLU A 109 5.65 -16.48 7.27
C GLU A 109 4.88 -15.45 6.46
N LYS A 110 3.63 -15.15 6.80
CA LYS A 110 2.83 -14.10 6.14
C LYS A 110 3.44 -12.71 6.21
N LYS A 111 4.42 -12.48 7.10
CA LYS A 111 5.16 -11.22 7.25
C LYS A 111 6.53 -11.23 6.58
N TYR A 112 6.96 -12.30 5.94
CA TYR A 112 8.23 -12.34 5.22
C TYR A 112 8.38 -11.25 4.14
N PRO A 113 7.32 -10.83 3.43
CA PRO A 113 7.41 -9.66 2.55
C PRO A 113 7.85 -8.38 3.25
N ASP A 114 7.57 -8.23 4.55
CA ASP A 114 7.95 -7.04 5.33
C ASP A 114 9.47 -6.93 5.48
N ILE A 115 10.20 -8.05 5.48
CA ILE A 115 11.68 -8.07 5.53
C ILE A 115 12.25 -7.25 4.37
N PHE A 116 11.79 -7.48 3.13
CA PHE A 116 12.31 -6.79 1.95
C PHE A 116 11.92 -5.31 1.92
N ILE A 117 10.73 -4.96 2.42
CA ILE A 117 10.34 -3.55 2.63
C ILE A 117 11.26 -2.88 3.65
N ARG A 118 11.58 -3.56 4.76
CA ARG A 118 12.50 -3.03 5.78
C ARG A 118 13.92 -2.84 5.24
N ILE A 119 14.39 -3.79 4.43
CA ILE A 119 15.68 -3.69 3.72
C ILE A 119 15.69 -2.46 2.81
N SER A 120 14.63 -2.21 2.01
CA SER A 120 14.50 -0.99 1.18
C SER A 120 14.56 0.28 2.03
N TYR A 121 13.72 0.39 3.06
CA TYR A 121 13.69 1.57 3.93
C TYR A 121 15.02 1.88 4.61
N GLY A 122 15.77 0.84 4.97
CA GLY A 122 17.11 0.97 5.57
C GLY A 122 18.24 1.10 4.55
N ASN A 123 17.96 0.92 3.26
CA ASN A 123 18.98 0.77 2.21
C ASN A 123 20.02 -0.32 2.56
N LYS A 124 19.55 -1.46 3.12
CA LYS A 124 20.34 -2.57 3.64
C LYS A 124 20.36 -3.79 2.73
N PHE A 125 20.53 -3.57 1.44
CA PHE A 125 20.47 -4.62 0.41
C PHE A 125 21.49 -5.74 0.60
N GLU A 126 22.58 -5.47 1.34
CA GLU A 126 23.55 -6.48 1.77
C GLU A 126 22.94 -7.61 2.62
N ASN A 127 21.76 -7.38 3.21
CA ASN A 127 21.06 -8.38 4.02
C ASN A 127 20.29 -9.41 3.17
N ILE A 128 19.98 -9.11 1.91
CA ILE A 128 19.17 -10.00 1.06
C ILE A 128 19.75 -11.43 1.01
N PRO A 129 21.05 -11.62 0.72
CA PRO A 129 21.63 -12.97 0.64
C PRO A 129 21.55 -13.76 1.94
N VAL A 130 21.45 -13.08 3.09
CA VAL A 130 21.32 -13.73 4.40
C VAL A 130 19.95 -14.41 4.52
N PHE A 131 18.88 -13.72 4.11
CA PHE A 131 17.53 -14.28 4.11
C PHE A 131 17.30 -15.31 3.03
N GLU A 132 17.89 -15.12 1.84
CA GLU A 132 17.78 -16.09 0.74
C GLU A 132 18.37 -17.47 1.10
N LYS A 133 19.46 -17.50 1.85
CA LYS A 133 20.05 -18.76 2.36
C LYS A 133 19.09 -19.54 3.28
N LEU A 134 18.10 -18.88 3.85
CA LEU A 134 17.06 -19.45 4.68
C LEU A 134 15.77 -19.80 3.90
N GLY A 135 15.77 -19.63 2.57
CA GLY A 135 14.61 -19.86 1.72
C GLY A 135 13.62 -18.68 1.68
N ILE A 136 13.94 -17.57 2.32
CA ILE A 136 13.15 -16.33 2.22
C ILE A 136 13.67 -15.55 1.01
N THR A 137 13.16 -15.91 -0.18
CA THR A 137 13.70 -15.42 -1.45
C THR A 137 12.94 -14.21 -1.97
N VAL A 138 13.64 -13.33 -2.70
CA VAL A 138 13.03 -12.21 -3.41
C VAL A 138 11.96 -12.70 -4.40
N ARG A 139 12.20 -13.82 -5.07
CA ARG A 139 11.22 -14.44 -5.98
C ARG A 139 9.88 -14.71 -5.32
N LYS A 140 9.86 -15.17 -4.08
CA LYS A 140 8.62 -15.52 -3.36
C LYS A 140 8.01 -14.34 -2.61
N TYR A 141 8.84 -13.45 -2.08
CA TYR A 141 8.38 -12.46 -1.11
C TYR A 141 8.73 -11.01 -1.47
N GLY A 142 9.46 -10.77 -2.59
CA GLY A 142 9.93 -9.44 -2.98
C GLY A 142 8.91 -8.57 -3.70
N GLY A 143 7.76 -9.12 -4.09
CA GLY A 143 6.76 -8.40 -4.90
C GLY A 143 6.24 -7.12 -4.24
N ARG A 144 6.07 -7.13 -2.92
CA ARG A 144 5.67 -5.94 -2.16
C ARG A 144 6.72 -4.82 -2.23
N ALA A 145 8.01 -5.17 -2.14
CA ALA A 145 9.10 -4.20 -2.25
C ALA A 145 9.20 -3.63 -3.66
N LEU A 146 8.99 -4.47 -4.69
CA LEU A 146 8.90 -4.02 -6.08
C LEU A 146 7.74 -3.02 -6.28
N ARG A 147 6.55 -3.31 -5.72
CA ARG A 147 5.40 -2.41 -5.80
C ARG A 147 5.69 -1.06 -5.15
N SER A 148 6.28 -1.06 -3.95
CA SER A 148 6.67 0.18 -3.27
C SER A 148 7.68 0.98 -4.10
N ALA A 149 8.73 0.33 -4.61
CA ALA A 149 9.73 1.00 -5.45
C ALA A 149 9.13 1.60 -6.73
N ALA A 150 8.16 0.91 -7.33
CA ALA A 150 7.45 1.40 -8.52
C ALA A 150 6.56 2.61 -8.19
N SER A 151 5.86 2.58 -7.07
CA SER A 151 5.04 3.70 -6.55
C SER A 151 5.88 4.92 -6.19
N ASP A 152 7.07 4.70 -5.61
CA ASP A 152 7.99 5.77 -5.19
C ASP A 152 8.80 6.38 -6.35
N GLY A 153 8.65 5.87 -7.57
CA GLY A 153 9.43 6.34 -8.72
C GLY A 153 10.90 5.91 -8.68
N ASN A 154 11.27 4.93 -7.85
CA ASN A 154 12.65 4.50 -7.67
C ASN A 154 13.07 3.49 -8.74
N MET A 155 13.45 3.97 -9.91
CA MET A 155 13.88 3.15 -11.06
C MET A 155 15.03 2.20 -10.70
N LYS A 156 15.97 2.64 -9.86
CA LYS A 156 17.12 1.82 -9.46
C LYS A 156 16.67 0.59 -8.65
N GLU A 157 15.83 0.79 -7.67
CA GLU A 157 15.30 -0.31 -6.87
C GLU A 157 14.34 -1.18 -7.68
N THR A 158 13.48 -0.59 -8.49
CA THR A 158 12.58 -1.33 -9.39
C THR A 158 13.38 -2.32 -10.25
N LYS A 159 14.44 -1.86 -10.90
CA LYS A 159 15.31 -2.74 -11.70
C LYS A 159 15.94 -3.85 -10.87
N MET A 160 16.47 -3.51 -9.70
CA MET A 160 17.10 -4.47 -8.81
C MET A 160 16.13 -5.58 -8.40
N TRP A 161 14.91 -5.22 -7.94
CA TRP A 161 13.91 -6.21 -7.53
C TRP A 161 13.47 -7.10 -8.69
N VAL A 162 13.29 -6.53 -9.89
CA VAL A 162 12.95 -7.29 -11.10
C VAL A 162 14.08 -8.26 -11.46
N GLU A 163 15.34 -7.81 -11.49
CA GLU A 163 16.51 -8.63 -11.78
C GLU A 163 16.69 -9.79 -10.79
N MET A 164 16.30 -9.59 -9.53
CA MET A 164 16.28 -10.63 -8.50
C MET A 164 15.05 -11.55 -8.60
N GLY A 165 14.15 -11.30 -9.55
CA GLY A 165 13.00 -12.14 -9.87
C GLY A 165 11.78 -11.93 -8.99
N ALA A 166 11.61 -10.74 -8.42
CA ALA A 166 10.38 -10.38 -7.73
C ALA A 166 9.16 -10.51 -8.65
N ASP A 167 8.02 -10.90 -8.09
CA ASP A 167 6.77 -11.06 -8.83
C ASP A 167 6.30 -9.71 -9.39
N LEU A 168 6.32 -9.60 -10.73
CA LEU A 168 5.89 -8.41 -11.49
C LEU A 168 4.40 -8.13 -11.34
N ASN A 169 3.63 -9.15 -10.99
CA ASN A 169 2.17 -9.12 -10.90
C ASN A 169 1.67 -9.24 -9.46
N TYR A 170 2.56 -9.03 -8.48
CA TYR A 170 2.19 -9.02 -7.07
C TYR A 170 1.05 -8.03 -6.80
N HIS A 171 -0.05 -8.50 -6.20
CA HIS A 171 -1.27 -7.71 -5.95
C HIS A 171 -1.97 -8.07 -4.63
N GLU A 172 -1.24 -8.62 -3.65
CA GLU A 172 -1.80 -8.83 -2.33
C GLU A 172 -2.05 -7.49 -1.62
N PRO A 173 -3.21 -7.29 -0.98
CA PRO A 173 -3.50 -6.06 -0.26
C PRO A 173 -2.62 -5.91 0.97
N ASP A 174 -2.26 -4.67 1.31
CA ASP A 174 -1.57 -4.33 2.56
C ASP A 174 -2.07 -2.97 3.10
N MET A 175 -1.47 -2.48 4.18
CA MET A 175 -1.88 -1.22 4.81
C MET A 175 -1.63 0.01 3.93
N VAL A 176 -0.66 -0.04 3.01
CA VAL A 176 -0.32 1.06 2.11
C VAL A 176 -1.15 0.97 0.82
N PHE A 177 -1.36 -0.25 0.33
CA PHE A 177 -2.08 -0.54 -0.90
C PHE A 177 -3.26 -1.49 -0.63
N PRO A 178 -4.31 -1.04 0.10
CA PRO A 178 -5.44 -1.89 0.50
C PRO A 178 -6.33 -2.31 -0.68
N TYR A 179 -6.13 -1.68 -1.84
CA TYR A 179 -6.84 -1.95 -3.09
C TYR A 179 -6.18 -3.00 -3.98
N ALA A 180 -5.15 -3.70 -3.47
CA ALA A 180 -4.53 -4.83 -4.16
C ALA A 180 -3.99 -4.50 -5.57
N SER A 181 -3.32 -3.37 -5.72
CA SER A 181 -2.69 -2.95 -6.98
C SER A 181 -1.42 -3.75 -7.31
N THR A 182 -1.12 -3.86 -8.59
CA THR A 182 0.16 -4.39 -9.07
C THR A 182 1.25 -3.31 -9.11
N PRO A 183 2.55 -3.67 -9.20
CA PRO A 183 3.63 -2.69 -9.37
C PRO A 183 3.42 -1.74 -10.54
N ILE A 184 2.93 -2.25 -11.68
CA ILE A 184 2.67 -1.40 -12.86
C ILE A 184 1.47 -0.47 -12.65
N ILE A 185 0.42 -0.92 -11.95
CA ILE A 185 -0.72 -0.05 -11.58
C ILE A 185 -0.21 1.13 -10.75
N GLU A 186 0.65 0.90 -9.76
CA GLU A 186 1.20 1.95 -8.92
C GLU A 186 2.14 2.89 -9.69
N ALA A 187 2.96 2.36 -10.61
CA ALA A 187 3.79 3.20 -11.46
C ALA A 187 2.96 4.16 -12.32
N VAL A 188 1.86 3.68 -12.91
CA VAL A 188 0.95 4.52 -13.71
C VAL A 188 0.16 5.49 -12.82
N ARG A 189 -0.33 5.05 -11.65
CA ARG A 189 -1.05 5.88 -10.70
C ARG A 189 -0.23 7.10 -10.26
N SER A 190 1.07 6.89 -10.06
CA SER A 190 2.04 7.91 -9.66
C SER A 190 2.71 8.64 -10.84
N ASP A 191 2.23 8.42 -12.07
CA ASP A 191 2.75 9.02 -13.32
C ASP A 191 4.25 8.77 -13.60
N HIS A 192 4.74 7.58 -13.23
CA HIS A 192 6.14 7.16 -13.47
C HIS A 192 6.28 6.43 -14.80
N ALA A 193 6.25 7.18 -15.92
CA ALA A 193 6.23 6.65 -17.28
C ALA A 193 7.40 5.71 -17.59
N GLU A 194 8.63 6.07 -17.22
CA GLU A 194 9.83 5.25 -17.47
C GLU A 194 9.76 3.89 -16.75
N ILE A 195 9.25 3.87 -15.51
CA ILE A 195 9.06 2.62 -14.74
C ILE A 195 7.95 1.78 -15.38
N THR A 196 6.86 2.42 -15.79
CA THR A 196 5.76 1.75 -16.49
C THR A 196 6.25 1.05 -17.74
N GLU A 197 6.97 1.75 -18.62
CA GLU A 197 7.54 1.15 -19.83
C GLU A 197 8.52 0.01 -19.50
N TYR A 198 9.35 0.19 -18.49
CA TYR A 198 10.28 -0.84 -18.06
C TYR A 198 9.53 -2.10 -17.61
N LEU A 199 8.53 -1.97 -16.74
CA LEU A 199 7.74 -3.10 -16.24
C LEU A 199 7.00 -3.83 -17.38
N ILE A 200 6.44 -3.09 -18.36
CA ILE A 200 5.84 -3.68 -19.55
C ILE A 200 6.87 -4.50 -20.32
N LYS A 201 8.06 -3.95 -20.57
CA LYS A 201 9.16 -4.64 -21.28
C LYS A 201 9.64 -5.91 -20.54
N GLN A 202 9.47 -5.95 -19.20
CA GLN A 202 9.79 -7.13 -18.39
C GLN A 202 8.66 -8.17 -18.33
N GLY A 203 7.49 -7.87 -18.90
CA GLY A 203 6.37 -8.80 -19.00
C GLY A 203 5.32 -8.67 -17.87
N SER A 204 5.18 -7.50 -17.26
CA SER A 204 4.05 -7.23 -16.37
C SER A 204 2.74 -7.40 -17.10
N ASP A 205 1.78 -8.06 -16.46
CA ASP A 205 0.43 -8.23 -16.98
C ASP A 205 -0.38 -6.94 -16.78
N ILE A 206 -0.63 -6.23 -17.89
CA ILE A 206 -1.38 -4.98 -17.91
C ILE A 206 -2.89 -5.18 -17.81
N THR A 207 -3.37 -6.42 -17.81
CA THR A 207 -4.81 -6.76 -17.76
C THR A 207 -5.31 -6.96 -16.35
N ILE A 208 -4.42 -7.10 -15.37
CA ILE A 208 -4.78 -7.20 -13.95
C ILE A 208 -5.38 -5.87 -13.50
N THR A 209 -6.50 -5.97 -12.78
CA THR A 209 -7.16 -4.83 -12.16
C THR A 209 -6.95 -4.84 -10.66
N ASP A 210 -6.94 -3.66 -10.05
CA ASP A 210 -7.03 -3.55 -8.60
C ASP A 210 -8.46 -3.84 -8.09
N LYS A 211 -8.67 -3.73 -6.78
CA LYS A 211 -9.97 -3.98 -6.11
C LYS A 211 -11.09 -3.07 -6.65
N TYR A 212 -10.74 -1.91 -7.17
CA TYR A 212 -11.68 -0.92 -7.71
C TYR A 212 -11.90 -1.07 -9.21
N GLY A 213 -11.23 -2.03 -9.85
CA GLY A 213 -11.29 -2.28 -11.29
C GLY A 213 -10.35 -1.39 -12.11
N ASP A 214 -9.50 -0.61 -11.46
CA ASP A 214 -8.47 0.18 -12.13
C ASP A 214 -7.37 -0.72 -12.72
N ARG A 215 -6.98 -0.42 -13.94
CA ARG A 215 -5.87 -1.05 -14.66
C ARG A 215 -4.97 0.03 -15.26
N PRO A 216 -3.76 -0.30 -15.72
CA PRO A 216 -2.83 0.69 -16.27
C PRO A 216 -3.47 1.63 -17.30
N TYR A 217 -4.26 1.11 -18.24
CA TYR A 217 -4.95 1.92 -19.25
C TYR A 217 -5.92 2.94 -18.63
N SER A 218 -6.81 2.50 -17.70
CA SER A 218 -7.81 3.40 -17.10
C SER A 218 -7.15 4.52 -16.30
N LEU A 219 -6.05 4.22 -15.61
CA LEU A 219 -5.26 5.20 -14.86
C LEU A 219 -4.54 6.18 -15.78
N ALA A 220 -3.92 5.71 -16.88
CA ALA A 220 -3.30 6.60 -17.87
C ALA A 220 -4.33 7.55 -18.50
N SER A 221 -5.55 7.05 -18.78
CA SER A 221 -6.67 7.87 -19.25
C SER A 221 -7.07 8.93 -18.23
N ARG A 222 -7.19 8.55 -16.94
CA ARG A 222 -7.50 9.45 -15.82
C ARG A 222 -6.43 10.53 -15.63
N ASN A 223 -5.17 10.14 -15.69
CA ASN A 223 -4.02 11.06 -15.59
C ASN A 223 -3.86 11.96 -16.84
N LYS A 224 -4.72 11.78 -17.86
CA LYS A 224 -4.65 12.52 -19.14
C LYS A 224 -3.31 12.34 -19.87
N ASN A 225 -2.62 11.24 -19.59
CA ASN A 225 -1.38 10.85 -20.28
C ASN A 225 -1.74 10.11 -21.58
N ILE A 226 -2.02 10.88 -22.62
CA ILE A 226 -2.55 10.35 -23.90
C ILE A 226 -1.57 9.38 -24.57
N GLU A 227 -0.27 9.68 -24.52
CA GLU A 227 0.75 8.83 -25.12
C GLU A 227 0.80 7.44 -24.47
N LEU A 228 0.86 7.40 -23.14
CA LEU A 228 0.84 6.16 -22.38
C LEU A 228 -0.48 5.42 -22.56
N MET A 229 -1.61 6.13 -22.55
CA MET A 229 -2.94 5.56 -22.75
C MET A 229 -3.04 4.84 -24.11
N GLU A 230 -2.64 5.50 -25.21
CA GLU A 230 -2.66 4.88 -26.54
C GLU A 230 -1.68 3.72 -26.67
N TYR A 231 -0.52 3.81 -26.03
CA TYR A 231 0.43 2.71 -25.97
C TYR A 231 -0.17 1.49 -25.25
N LEU A 232 -0.73 1.66 -24.06
CA LEU A 232 -1.37 0.59 -23.29
C LEU A 232 -2.57 0.00 -24.05
N LYS A 233 -3.40 0.85 -24.66
CA LYS A 233 -4.53 0.43 -25.49
C LYS A 233 -4.10 -0.50 -26.63
N SER A 234 -2.97 -0.22 -27.26
CA SER A 234 -2.45 -1.05 -28.36
C SER A 234 -2.05 -2.46 -27.92
N MET A 235 -1.83 -2.67 -26.61
CA MET A 235 -1.40 -3.93 -26.00
C MET A 235 -2.53 -4.68 -25.30
N GLU A 236 -3.65 -4.01 -24.99
CA GLU A 236 -4.82 -4.64 -24.40
C GLU A 236 -5.61 -5.46 -25.46
N PRO A 237 -6.41 -6.46 -25.04
CA PRO A 237 -7.33 -7.15 -25.93
C PRO A 237 -8.22 -6.15 -26.71
N SER A 238 -8.26 -6.26 -28.03
CA SER A 238 -9.00 -5.32 -28.88
C SER A 238 -10.51 -5.23 -28.54
N GLU A 239 -11.09 -6.34 -28.06
CA GLU A 239 -12.47 -6.43 -27.61
C GLU A 239 -12.79 -5.52 -26.42
N TRP A 240 -11.79 -5.13 -25.63
CA TRP A 240 -11.97 -4.20 -24.51
C TRP A 240 -12.20 -2.77 -24.99
N HIS A 241 -11.88 -2.48 -26.24
CA HIS A 241 -12.05 -1.18 -26.88
C HIS A 241 -13.12 -1.23 -27.98
N ASP A 242 -13.85 -2.35 -28.09
CA ASP A 242 -14.99 -2.50 -29.00
C ASP A 242 -16.31 -2.15 -28.32
N GLU A 243 -17.03 -1.15 -28.88
CA GLU A 243 -18.29 -0.67 -28.30
C GLU A 243 -19.38 -1.75 -28.30
N GLN A 244 -19.44 -2.61 -29.31
CA GLN A 244 -20.44 -3.65 -29.39
C GLN A 244 -20.23 -4.73 -28.34
N GLU A 245 -18.97 -5.10 -28.11
CA GLU A 245 -18.60 -6.02 -27.02
C GLU A 245 -18.89 -5.40 -25.66
N LYS A 246 -18.57 -4.11 -25.47
CA LYS A 246 -18.94 -3.40 -24.23
C LYS A 246 -20.44 -3.42 -23.98
N LEU A 247 -21.25 -3.15 -25.01
CA LEU A 247 -22.70 -3.24 -24.92
C LEU A 247 -23.18 -4.65 -24.56
N ARG A 248 -22.52 -5.69 -25.11
CA ARG A 248 -22.86 -7.08 -24.82
C ARG A 248 -22.55 -7.41 -23.33
N LEU A 249 -21.41 -7.00 -22.83
CA LEU A 249 -21.03 -7.19 -21.41
C LEU A 249 -21.99 -6.46 -20.45
N LEU A 250 -22.37 -5.22 -20.80
CA LEU A 250 -23.27 -4.40 -19.99
C LEU A 250 -24.73 -4.83 -20.03
N LYS A 251 -25.14 -5.71 -20.95
CA LYS A 251 -26.52 -6.19 -21.07
C LYS A 251 -27.07 -6.75 -19.75
N GLY A 252 -26.25 -7.41 -18.95
CA GLY A 252 -26.60 -7.95 -17.63
C GLY A 252 -26.97 -6.90 -16.60
N TYR A 253 -26.55 -5.65 -16.79
CA TYR A 253 -26.83 -4.54 -15.87
C TYR A 253 -28.16 -3.86 -16.13
N LYS A 254 -28.83 -4.17 -17.23
CA LYS A 254 -30.17 -3.65 -17.56
C LYS A 254 -30.24 -2.12 -17.43
N LEU A 255 -29.24 -1.43 -18.00
CA LEU A 255 -29.17 0.03 -17.96
C LEU A 255 -30.42 0.65 -18.63
N PRO A 256 -31.04 1.70 -18.05
CA PRO A 256 -32.02 2.52 -18.72
C PRO A 256 -31.49 3.08 -20.05
N ALA A 257 -32.34 3.23 -21.05
CA ALA A 257 -31.91 3.68 -22.38
C ALA A 257 -31.32 5.11 -22.37
N ASP A 258 -31.91 5.99 -21.60
CA ASP A 258 -31.46 7.37 -21.38
C ASP A 258 -30.12 7.42 -20.64
N MET A 259 -29.90 6.54 -19.64
CA MET A 259 -28.61 6.37 -18.99
C MET A 259 -27.55 5.93 -19.99
N LEU A 260 -27.84 4.92 -20.79
CA LEU A 260 -26.89 4.42 -21.78
C LEU A 260 -26.54 5.50 -22.82
N GLU A 261 -27.52 6.26 -23.28
CA GLU A 261 -27.31 7.40 -24.18
C GLU A 261 -26.45 8.49 -23.53
N TYR A 262 -26.69 8.76 -22.25
CA TYR A 262 -25.89 9.72 -21.48
C TYR A 262 -24.41 9.29 -21.35
N LEU A 263 -24.20 8.03 -20.98
CA LEU A 263 -22.85 7.49 -20.75
C LEU A 263 -22.04 7.36 -22.05
N LYS A 264 -22.66 7.19 -23.20
CA LYS A 264 -22.01 7.16 -24.50
C LYS A 264 -21.55 8.54 -24.99
N LYS A 265 -22.09 9.62 -24.47
CA LYS A 265 -21.59 10.96 -24.71
C LYS A 265 -20.31 11.13 -23.92
N ASP A 266 -19.36 11.94 -24.42
CA ASP A 266 -18.06 12.17 -23.76
C ASP A 266 -18.20 12.46 -22.25
N PRO A 267 -17.21 12.05 -21.43
CA PRO A 267 -17.32 12.13 -19.99
C PRO A 267 -17.66 13.53 -19.55
N LYS A 268 -18.69 13.61 -18.73
CA LYS A 268 -19.13 14.89 -18.20
C LYS A 268 -18.59 15.04 -16.80
N GLU A 269 -17.82 16.06 -16.64
CA GLU A 269 -17.56 16.64 -15.35
C GLU A 269 -18.69 17.60 -15.03
N ILE A 270 -19.41 17.35 -13.96
CA ILE A 270 -20.50 18.20 -13.51
C ILE A 270 -19.98 19.05 -12.37
N GLN A 271 -19.89 20.35 -12.61
CA GLN A 271 -19.51 21.32 -11.60
C GLN A 271 -20.65 21.55 -10.61
N PHE A 272 -20.30 21.64 -9.33
CA PHE A 272 -21.20 21.95 -8.24
C PHE A 272 -21.03 23.38 -7.75
N SER A 273 -21.96 23.85 -6.94
CA SER A 273 -21.79 25.14 -6.26
C SER A 273 -20.68 25.05 -5.23
N GLU A 274 -19.83 26.09 -5.16
CA GLU A 274 -18.77 26.12 -4.13
C GLU A 274 -19.37 26.22 -2.74
N LYS A 275 -19.19 25.16 -1.96
CA LYS A 275 -19.55 25.07 -0.54
C LYS A 275 -18.38 24.49 0.22
N GLU A 276 -18.12 25.03 1.39
CA GLU A 276 -17.11 24.50 2.30
C GLU A 276 -17.51 23.07 2.73
N TYR A 277 -16.56 22.13 2.74
CA TYR A 277 -16.74 20.72 3.09
C TYR A 277 -17.58 19.88 2.10
N TYR A 278 -17.81 20.34 0.87
CA TYR A 278 -18.47 19.54 -0.19
C TYR A 278 -17.63 19.50 -1.44
N PRO A 279 -17.77 18.45 -2.29
CA PRO A 279 -17.03 18.37 -3.55
C PRO A 279 -17.49 19.47 -4.50
N LYS A 280 -16.55 19.97 -5.31
CA LYS A 280 -16.81 20.98 -6.31
C LYS A 280 -17.27 20.40 -7.64
N TYR A 281 -17.00 19.11 -7.84
CA TYR A 281 -17.43 18.39 -9.05
C TYR A 281 -17.51 16.89 -8.82
N ILE A 282 -18.22 16.24 -9.76
CA ILE A 282 -18.10 14.82 -10.02
C ILE A 282 -17.71 14.61 -11.48
N ARG A 283 -17.02 13.50 -11.76
CA ARG A 283 -16.69 13.07 -13.12
C ARG A 283 -17.23 11.67 -13.37
N PHE A 284 -18.00 11.51 -14.46
CA PHE A 284 -18.47 10.20 -14.90
C PHE A 284 -17.38 9.45 -15.67
N TYR A 285 -17.39 8.13 -15.56
CA TYR A 285 -16.61 7.28 -16.46
C TYR A 285 -17.04 7.48 -17.93
N LYS A 286 -16.07 7.37 -18.85
CA LYS A 286 -16.38 7.13 -20.26
C LYS A 286 -17.08 5.80 -20.40
N PHE A 287 -17.95 5.67 -21.39
CA PHE A 287 -18.70 4.43 -21.64
C PHE A 287 -17.80 3.19 -21.70
N MET A 288 -16.65 3.29 -22.40
CA MET A 288 -15.70 2.19 -22.51
C MET A 288 -14.98 1.88 -21.20
N ASP A 289 -14.84 2.85 -20.31
CA ASP A 289 -14.12 2.74 -19.06
C ASP A 289 -15.02 2.41 -17.86
N LEU A 290 -16.34 2.25 -18.08
CA LEU A 290 -17.27 1.80 -17.04
C LEU A 290 -16.77 0.49 -16.40
N GLN A 291 -16.72 0.44 -15.08
CA GLN A 291 -16.14 -0.67 -14.34
C GLN A 291 -17.18 -1.49 -13.60
N GLU A 292 -17.00 -2.81 -13.63
CA GLU A 292 -17.79 -3.73 -12.82
C GLU A 292 -17.21 -3.81 -11.40
N ILE A 293 -18.05 -3.52 -10.40
CA ILE A 293 -17.70 -3.65 -8.98
C ILE A 293 -18.47 -4.81 -8.36
N LYS A 294 -17.77 -5.67 -7.63
CA LYS A 294 -18.37 -6.69 -6.77
C LYS A 294 -18.37 -6.20 -5.33
N TRP A 295 -19.54 -5.96 -4.78
CA TRP A 295 -19.70 -5.61 -3.38
C TRP A 295 -20.42 -6.72 -2.63
N LYS A 296 -19.70 -7.44 -1.77
CA LYS A 296 -20.19 -8.66 -1.10
C LYS A 296 -20.72 -9.65 -2.17
N ARG A 297 -22.04 -9.85 -2.27
CA ARG A 297 -22.67 -10.72 -3.29
C ARG A 297 -23.39 -9.92 -4.40
N LYS A 298 -23.24 -8.59 -4.40
CA LYS A 298 -23.89 -7.71 -5.38
C LYS A 298 -22.95 -7.46 -6.55
N LYS A 299 -23.49 -7.52 -7.76
CA LYS A 299 -22.80 -7.14 -8.99
C LYS A 299 -23.27 -5.74 -9.38
N LEU A 300 -22.38 -4.79 -9.40
CA LEU A 300 -22.66 -3.37 -9.54
C LEU A 300 -21.83 -2.79 -10.68
N LEU A 301 -22.27 -1.66 -11.24
CA LEU A 301 -21.53 -0.94 -12.27
C LEU A 301 -21.17 0.45 -11.75
N SER A 302 -19.88 0.79 -11.71
CA SER A 302 -19.42 2.11 -11.31
C SER A 302 -19.80 3.14 -12.39
N LEU A 303 -20.43 4.23 -11.98
CA LEU A 303 -20.89 5.30 -12.87
C LEU A 303 -19.97 6.51 -12.83
N VAL A 304 -19.47 6.84 -11.63
CA VAL A 304 -18.67 8.02 -11.36
C VAL A 304 -17.23 7.60 -11.12
N GLU A 305 -16.32 8.21 -11.86
CA GLU A 305 -14.89 7.99 -11.78
C GLU A 305 -14.28 8.71 -10.57
N GLU A 306 -14.81 9.91 -10.29
CA GLU A 306 -14.29 10.78 -9.24
C GLU A 306 -15.38 11.62 -8.61
N VAL A 307 -15.40 11.64 -7.29
CA VAL A 307 -16.05 12.67 -6.47
C VAL A 307 -14.92 13.43 -5.79
N GLU A 308 -14.80 14.73 -6.08
CA GLU A 308 -13.65 15.52 -5.59
C GLU A 308 -13.45 15.37 -4.08
N ASN A 309 -12.24 14.99 -3.66
CA ASN A 309 -11.81 14.80 -2.25
C ASN A 309 -12.58 13.73 -1.44
N TYR A 310 -13.38 12.86 -2.07
CA TYR A 310 -14.14 11.82 -1.39
C TYR A 310 -13.93 10.44 -2.00
N GLU A 311 -13.70 9.44 -1.17
CA GLU A 311 -13.52 8.03 -1.57
C GLU A 311 -14.85 7.26 -1.49
N ILE A 312 -15.88 7.73 -2.21
CA ILE A 312 -17.19 7.08 -2.32
C ILE A 312 -17.43 6.61 -3.74
N PHE A 313 -18.10 5.48 -3.89
CA PHE A 313 -18.44 4.92 -5.21
C PHE A 313 -19.92 5.13 -5.52
N ILE A 314 -20.19 5.85 -6.58
CA ILE A 314 -21.56 5.99 -7.12
C ILE A 314 -21.76 4.91 -8.18
N VAL A 315 -22.67 3.99 -7.91
CA VAL A 315 -22.84 2.78 -8.68
C VAL A 315 -24.27 2.57 -9.14
N TRP A 316 -24.46 1.89 -10.28
CA TRP A 316 -25.76 1.36 -10.69
C TRP A 316 -25.94 -0.05 -10.13
N SER A 317 -27.09 -0.28 -9.49
CA SER A 317 -27.50 -1.60 -9.04
C SER A 317 -28.62 -2.14 -9.93
N PRO A 318 -28.38 -3.18 -10.75
CA PRO A 318 -29.44 -3.79 -11.56
C PRO A 318 -30.54 -4.47 -10.74
N ALA A 319 -30.24 -4.88 -9.51
CA ALA A 319 -31.18 -5.49 -8.58
C ALA A 319 -32.13 -4.44 -7.99
N GLU A 320 -31.58 -3.30 -7.56
CA GLU A 320 -32.37 -2.18 -7.01
C GLU A 320 -32.98 -1.31 -8.09
N LYS A 321 -32.54 -1.43 -9.36
CA LYS A 321 -32.88 -0.55 -10.49
C LYS A 321 -32.67 0.93 -10.10
N ALA A 322 -31.57 1.24 -9.46
CA ALA A 322 -31.33 2.54 -8.87
C ALA A 322 -29.83 2.88 -8.87
N VAL A 323 -29.53 4.16 -8.73
CA VAL A 323 -28.24 4.67 -8.30
C VAL A 323 -28.11 4.37 -6.82
N CYS A 324 -26.97 3.78 -6.47
CA CYS A 324 -26.59 3.44 -5.12
C CYS A 324 -25.22 4.04 -4.83
N TYR A 325 -24.82 4.05 -3.56
CA TYR A 325 -23.45 4.37 -3.22
C TYR A 325 -22.82 3.28 -2.35
N ILE A 326 -21.48 3.25 -2.36
CA ILE A 326 -20.66 2.41 -1.50
C ILE A 326 -19.69 3.32 -0.78
N ASP A 327 -19.65 3.19 0.55
CA ASP A 327 -18.53 3.64 1.37
C ASP A 327 -17.75 2.40 1.80
N SER A 328 -16.51 2.29 1.32
CA SER A 328 -15.69 1.11 1.59
C SER A 328 -15.04 1.15 2.98
N GLU A 329 -14.90 2.31 3.56
CA GLU A 329 -14.32 2.51 4.91
C GLU A 329 -15.31 2.09 5.99
N HIS A 330 -16.56 2.50 5.85
CA HIS A 330 -17.63 2.17 6.81
C HIS A 330 -18.44 0.93 6.44
N GLU A 331 -18.08 0.25 5.34
CA GLU A 331 -18.79 -0.92 4.80
C GLU A 331 -20.26 -0.69 4.44
N ILE A 332 -20.64 0.53 4.05
CA ILE A 332 -21.99 0.93 3.70
C ILE A 332 -22.29 0.62 2.24
N PHE A 333 -23.49 0.13 1.96
CA PHE A 333 -24.11 0.09 0.65
C PHE A 333 -25.55 0.53 0.79
N ALA A 334 -25.92 1.64 0.17
CA ALA A 334 -27.29 2.14 0.23
C ALA A 334 -27.83 2.57 -1.12
N LYS A 335 -29.15 2.45 -1.26
CA LYS A 335 -29.90 2.97 -2.40
C LYS A 335 -30.09 4.48 -2.23
N VAL A 336 -29.78 5.24 -3.27
CA VAL A 336 -29.89 6.71 -3.26
C VAL A 336 -31.17 7.16 -3.94
N CYS A 337 -31.29 6.94 -5.27
CA CYS A 337 -32.42 7.42 -6.07
C CYS A 337 -32.50 6.71 -7.43
N THR A 338 -33.45 7.04 -8.26
CA THR A 338 -33.49 6.63 -9.67
C THR A 338 -32.40 7.35 -10.47
N TRP A 339 -32.09 6.82 -11.68
CA TRP A 339 -31.16 7.49 -12.58
C TRP A 339 -31.65 8.90 -13.00
N GLU A 340 -32.93 9.02 -13.32
CA GLU A 340 -33.53 10.29 -13.73
C GLU A 340 -33.44 11.36 -12.64
N GLU A 341 -33.71 10.98 -11.40
CA GLU A 341 -33.54 11.86 -10.24
C GLU A 341 -32.10 12.25 -10.05
N PHE A 342 -31.16 11.27 -10.08
CA PHE A 342 -29.75 11.53 -9.88
C PHE A 342 -29.22 12.55 -10.91
N ILE A 343 -29.47 12.30 -12.20
CA ILE A 343 -28.92 13.16 -13.26
C ILE A 343 -29.59 14.54 -13.34
N SER A 344 -30.79 14.68 -12.77
CA SER A 344 -31.48 15.99 -12.69
C SER A 344 -30.82 16.92 -11.66
N ASN A 345 -30.26 16.39 -10.57
CA ASN A 345 -29.58 17.17 -9.53
C ASN A 345 -28.51 16.35 -8.78
N PRO A 346 -27.37 16.05 -9.44
CA PRO A 346 -26.33 15.23 -8.84
C PRO A 346 -25.74 15.85 -7.56
N GLU A 347 -25.59 17.18 -7.52
CA GLU A 347 -25.07 17.90 -6.36
C GLU A 347 -25.87 17.60 -5.09
N LYS A 348 -27.20 17.64 -5.19
CA LYS A 348 -28.08 17.34 -4.05
C LYS A 348 -27.81 15.94 -3.49
N TYR A 349 -27.75 14.93 -4.37
CA TYR A 349 -27.62 13.54 -3.94
C TYR A 349 -26.23 13.21 -3.40
N ILE A 350 -25.20 13.80 -3.99
CA ILE A 350 -23.83 13.67 -3.48
C ILE A 350 -23.70 14.32 -2.10
N ASN A 351 -24.22 15.53 -1.91
CA ASN A 351 -24.19 16.21 -0.63
C ASN A 351 -24.96 15.41 0.45
N ASN A 352 -26.11 14.88 0.13
CA ASN A 352 -26.90 14.04 1.04
C ASN A 352 -26.16 12.75 1.44
N ILE A 353 -25.37 12.16 0.53
CA ILE A 353 -24.50 11.01 0.86
C ILE A 353 -23.44 11.44 1.87
N ILE A 354 -22.78 12.58 1.64
CA ILE A 354 -21.76 13.11 2.54
C ILE A 354 -22.31 13.47 3.92
N ASP A 355 -23.57 13.93 3.96
CA ASP A 355 -24.28 14.25 5.20
C ASP A 355 -24.80 12.98 5.93
N GLY A 356 -24.61 11.78 5.35
CA GLY A 356 -25.02 10.50 5.97
C GLY A 356 -26.54 10.25 5.91
N GLU A 357 -27.28 10.90 5.01
CA GLU A 357 -28.75 10.74 4.93
C GLU A 357 -29.21 9.34 4.49
N TYR A 358 -28.30 8.47 4.05
CA TYR A 358 -28.57 7.12 3.56
C TYR A 358 -27.87 6.01 4.36
N ASP A 359 -27.31 6.32 5.52
CA ASP A 359 -26.48 5.42 6.33
C ASP A 359 -27.27 4.51 7.28
N ASP A 360 -28.58 4.40 7.15
CA ASP A 360 -29.48 3.58 7.97
C ASP A 360 -29.44 2.07 7.68
#